data_5b98a86efc12eb723b7eda1d0c82ca84
#
_entry.id   5b98a86efc12eb723b7eda1d0c82ca84
#
_cell.length_a   1.000
_cell.length_b   1.000
_cell.length_c   1.000
_cell.angle_alpha   90.00
_cell.angle_beta   90.00
_cell.angle_gamma   90.00
#
_symmetry.space_group_name_H-M   'P 1'
#
loop_
_entity.id
_entity.type
_entity.pdbx_description
1 polymer ?
#
loop_
_entity_poly.entity_id
_entity_poly.type
_entity_poly.pdbx_seq_one_letter_code
_entity_poly.pdbx_strand_id
1 'polypeptide(L)'
;YLVSCDLGISHGFNYGYGDNASGGNGWWESCANWQAYKCYPNMQFTDGENFEGHLKFHHLNLLHEDWRYQNCFIQDYWCMKHGSDFIGRLWRESKKPEDPVEAYKRLNKLDQAAFCDEQMEGYMRMATWDIDGVRDQAKHRIGQHVSHLHLAASKEGTWEVDSAYCPQNYGYSIINLNTTAPGTIVKAYFKGIAGAKGYRAINIDKAG
;
A
#
# COMPACT_ATOMS: atom_id res chain seq x y z
N TYR A 1 -14.40 -13.71 1.65
CA TYR A 1 -15.44 -12.70 1.89
C TYR A 1 -16.37 -13.09 3.05
N LEU A 2 -16.94 -14.31 3.05
CA LEU A 2 -17.82 -14.78 4.14
C LEU A 2 -17.13 -14.74 5.50
N VAL A 3 -15.89 -15.20 5.60
CA VAL A 3 -15.11 -15.17 6.85
C VAL A 3 -14.89 -13.73 7.32
N SER A 4 -14.54 -12.83 6.41
CA SER A 4 -14.36 -11.41 6.73
C SER A 4 -15.67 -10.77 7.19
N CYS A 5 -16.80 -11.08 6.54
CA CYS A 5 -18.12 -10.61 6.95
C CYS A 5 -18.48 -11.07 8.35
N ASP A 6 -18.33 -12.35 8.65
CA ASP A 6 -18.65 -12.90 9.98
C ASP A 6 -17.78 -12.28 11.06
N LEU A 7 -16.48 -12.27 10.88
CA LEU A 7 -15.55 -11.67 11.84
C LEU A 7 -15.75 -10.16 12.00
N GLY A 8 -15.96 -9.43 10.92
CA GLY A 8 -16.19 -8.00 10.98
C GLY A 8 -17.48 -7.63 11.69
N ILE A 9 -18.55 -8.39 11.47
CA ILE A 9 -19.83 -8.21 12.19
C ILE A 9 -19.69 -8.57 13.67
N SER A 10 -19.00 -9.67 13.97
CA SER A 10 -18.89 -10.22 15.32
C SER A 10 -17.94 -9.43 16.22
N HIS A 11 -16.80 -8.99 15.66
CA HIS A 11 -15.71 -8.39 16.43
C HIS A 11 -15.49 -6.91 16.14
N GLY A 12 -15.94 -6.42 14.99
CA GLY A 12 -16.28 -5.04 14.77
C GLY A 12 -15.16 -4.06 14.56
N PHE A 13 -14.55 -4.07 13.39
CA PHE A 13 -14.06 -2.80 12.88
C PHE A 13 -15.20 -1.76 12.86
N ASN A 14 -14.86 -0.50 13.08
CA ASN A 14 -15.80 0.62 12.90
C ASN A 14 -16.22 0.78 11.42
N TYR A 15 -15.60 0.05 10.55
CA TYR A 15 -15.83 0.03 9.11
C TYR A 15 -16.94 -0.99 8.79
N GLY A 16 -18.13 -0.48 8.48
CA GLY A 16 -19.16 -1.27 7.84
C GLY A 16 -18.87 -1.51 6.37
N TYR A 17 -19.65 -2.36 5.74
CA TYR A 17 -19.70 -2.55 4.30
C TYR A 17 -20.99 -1.94 3.75
N GLY A 18 -20.93 -1.31 2.57
CA GLY A 18 -22.08 -0.69 1.89
C GLY A 18 -21.97 0.83 1.78
N ASP A 19 -22.96 1.44 1.15
CA ASP A 19 -22.96 2.85 0.74
C ASP A 19 -22.87 3.86 1.89
N ASN A 20 -23.26 3.45 3.09
CA ASN A 20 -23.17 4.28 4.29
C ASN A 20 -21.96 3.97 5.17
N ALA A 21 -21.07 3.10 4.70
CA ALA A 21 -19.89 2.71 5.43
C ALA A 21 -18.73 3.63 5.08
N SER A 22 -18.28 4.44 6.01
CA SER A 22 -17.15 5.34 5.82
C SER A 22 -15.84 4.54 5.61
N GLY A 23 -15.49 4.26 4.35
CA GLY A 23 -14.23 3.65 3.95
C GLY A 23 -14.12 2.12 4.19
N GLY A 24 -15.21 1.45 4.57
CA GLY A 24 -15.17 0.03 4.92
C GLY A 24 -14.90 -0.90 3.74
N ASN A 25 -15.46 -0.57 2.60
CA ASN A 25 -15.35 -1.39 1.40
C ASN A 25 -13.89 -1.60 0.98
N GLY A 26 -13.05 -0.58 1.12
CA GLY A 26 -11.64 -0.65 0.77
C GLY A 26 -10.92 -1.81 1.45
N TRP A 27 -11.17 -2.01 2.74
CA TRP A 27 -10.56 -3.11 3.48
C TRP A 27 -11.23 -4.47 3.24
N TRP A 28 -12.53 -4.52 3.21
CA TRP A 28 -13.28 -5.75 3.01
C TRP A 28 -12.96 -6.41 1.67
N GLU A 29 -13.01 -5.64 0.59
CA GLU A 29 -12.74 -6.13 -0.75
C GLU A 29 -11.25 -6.48 -0.95
N SER A 30 -10.36 -5.68 -0.40
CA SER A 30 -8.93 -5.98 -0.41
C SER A 30 -8.61 -7.32 0.27
N CYS A 31 -9.21 -7.59 1.43
CA CYS A 31 -9.06 -8.87 2.11
C CYS A 31 -9.69 -10.04 1.34
N ALA A 32 -10.84 -9.82 0.71
CA ALA A 32 -11.49 -10.85 -0.11
C ALA A 32 -10.60 -11.27 -1.27
N ASN A 33 -10.04 -10.32 -2.01
CA ASN A 33 -9.11 -10.58 -3.11
C ASN A 33 -7.82 -11.24 -2.61
N TRP A 34 -7.25 -10.74 -1.51
CA TRP A 34 -6.06 -11.35 -0.92
C TRP A 34 -6.29 -12.83 -0.58
N GLN A 35 -7.40 -13.18 0.04
CA GLN A 35 -7.74 -14.57 0.36
C GLN A 35 -7.95 -15.42 -0.90
N ALA A 36 -8.63 -14.87 -1.91
CA ALA A 36 -8.81 -15.55 -3.19
C ALA A 36 -7.45 -15.87 -3.83
N TYR A 37 -6.51 -14.94 -3.81
CA TYR A 37 -5.16 -15.15 -4.35
C TYR A 37 -4.30 -16.10 -3.51
N LYS A 38 -4.58 -16.27 -2.22
CA LYS A 38 -3.94 -17.34 -1.43
C LYS A 38 -4.44 -18.73 -1.86
N CYS A 39 -5.69 -18.84 -2.26
CA CYS A 39 -6.24 -20.10 -2.81
C CYS A 39 -5.83 -20.32 -4.26
N TYR A 40 -5.70 -19.26 -5.04
CA TYR A 40 -5.41 -19.29 -6.48
C TYR A 40 -4.27 -18.33 -6.82
N PRO A 41 -3.03 -18.60 -6.39
CA PRO A 41 -1.92 -17.62 -6.48
C PRO A 41 -1.58 -17.20 -7.91
N ASN A 42 -1.84 -18.04 -8.89
CA ASN A 42 -1.60 -17.71 -10.30
C ASN A 42 -2.55 -16.62 -10.83
N MET A 43 -3.68 -16.37 -10.17
CA MET A 43 -4.66 -15.38 -10.62
C MET A 43 -4.28 -13.95 -10.23
N GLN A 44 -3.48 -13.75 -9.20
CA GLN A 44 -3.18 -12.40 -8.68
C GLN A 44 -2.47 -11.47 -9.67
N PHE A 45 -1.84 -12.04 -10.69
CA PHE A 45 -1.13 -11.28 -11.74
C PHE A 45 -1.73 -11.48 -13.13
N THR A 46 -2.75 -12.32 -13.28
CA THR A 46 -3.47 -12.57 -14.52
C THR A 46 -4.85 -11.93 -14.53
N ASP A 47 -5.36 -11.55 -13.38
CA ASP A 47 -6.50 -10.65 -13.26
C ASP A 47 -6.04 -9.22 -13.61
N GLY A 48 -6.09 -8.90 -14.90
CA GLY A 48 -5.47 -7.72 -15.45
C GLY A 48 -5.95 -6.43 -14.81
N GLU A 49 -7.24 -6.30 -14.51
CA GLU A 49 -7.78 -5.08 -13.92
C GLU A 49 -7.25 -4.83 -12.51
N ASN A 50 -7.14 -5.87 -11.69
CA ASN A 50 -6.70 -5.71 -10.31
C ASN A 50 -5.20 -5.41 -10.22
N PHE A 51 -4.38 -6.13 -10.95
CA PHE A 51 -2.94 -5.88 -10.98
C PHE A 51 -2.60 -4.53 -11.61
N GLU A 52 -3.17 -4.23 -12.79
CA GLU A 52 -2.97 -2.94 -13.47
C GLU A 52 -3.49 -1.77 -12.62
N GLY A 53 -4.60 -1.96 -11.92
CA GLY A 53 -5.12 -0.98 -10.98
C GLY A 53 -4.17 -0.75 -9.80
N HIS A 54 -3.54 -1.80 -9.25
CA HIS A 54 -2.51 -1.64 -8.23
C HIS A 54 -1.35 -0.76 -8.73
N LEU A 55 -0.86 -1.01 -9.93
CA LEU A 55 0.22 -0.23 -10.52
C LEU A 55 -0.16 1.25 -10.78
N LYS A 56 -1.44 1.56 -10.89
CA LYS A 56 -1.94 2.91 -11.23
C LYS A 56 -2.37 3.72 -10.00
N PHE A 57 -2.95 3.08 -9.00
CA PHE A 57 -3.66 3.77 -7.92
C PHE A 57 -2.92 3.75 -6.58
N HIS A 58 -1.66 3.33 -6.57
CA HIS A 58 -0.86 3.22 -5.35
C HIS A 58 -0.64 4.55 -4.58
N HIS A 59 -0.97 5.70 -5.16
CA HIS A 59 -0.96 7.00 -4.49
C HIS A 59 -2.19 7.24 -3.61
N LEU A 60 -3.27 6.45 -3.79
CA LEU A 60 -4.48 6.58 -3.01
C LEU A 60 -4.29 6.07 -1.57
N ASN A 61 -5.18 6.51 -0.68
CA ASN A 61 -5.23 6.03 0.70
C ASN A 61 -5.37 4.49 0.74
N LEU A 62 -4.69 3.87 1.68
CA LEU A 62 -4.75 2.41 1.91
C LEU A 62 -6.18 1.85 1.95
N LEU A 63 -7.13 2.63 2.45
CA LEU A 63 -8.54 2.25 2.59
C LEU A 63 -9.46 2.94 1.55
N HIS A 64 -8.89 3.47 0.46
CA HIS A 64 -9.66 4.19 -0.55
C HIS A 64 -10.59 3.26 -1.34
N GLU A 65 -11.83 3.71 -1.55
CA GLU A 65 -12.86 2.93 -2.25
C GLU A 65 -12.49 2.57 -3.69
N ASP A 66 -11.85 3.49 -4.41
CA ASP A 66 -11.45 3.26 -5.80
C ASP A 66 -10.26 2.29 -5.94
N TRP A 67 -9.57 1.99 -4.85
CA TRP A 67 -8.45 1.05 -4.81
C TRP A 67 -8.77 -0.25 -4.05
N ARG A 68 -10.02 -0.48 -3.72
CA ARG A 68 -10.47 -1.58 -2.86
C ARG A 68 -10.13 -2.97 -3.37
N TYR A 69 -10.18 -3.19 -4.68
CA TYR A 69 -9.89 -4.50 -5.26
C TYR A 69 -8.41 -4.73 -5.56
N GLN A 70 -7.63 -3.67 -5.66
CA GLN A 70 -6.25 -3.71 -6.13
C GLN A 70 -5.21 -3.65 -5.00
N ASN A 71 -5.63 -3.25 -3.80
CA ASN A 71 -4.73 -3.00 -2.67
C ASN A 71 -4.54 -4.24 -1.78
N CYS A 72 -4.37 -5.42 -2.36
CA CYS A 72 -4.26 -6.66 -1.59
C CYS A 72 -2.80 -7.02 -1.20
N PHE A 73 -1.79 -6.54 -1.93
CA PHE A 73 -0.40 -6.97 -1.74
C PHE A 73 0.24 -6.52 -0.43
N ILE A 74 -0.24 -5.44 0.17
CA ILE A 74 0.24 -4.99 1.49
C ILE A 74 -0.04 -6.02 2.58
N GLN A 75 -1.08 -6.83 2.42
CA GLN A 75 -1.43 -7.88 3.37
C GLN A 75 -0.42 -9.02 3.36
N ASP A 76 0.21 -9.30 2.20
CA ASP A 76 1.32 -10.23 2.11
C ASP A 76 2.51 -9.75 2.91
N TYR A 77 2.84 -8.46 2.79
CA TYR A 77 3.90 -7.86 3.60
C TYR A 77 3.56 -7.89 5.09
N TRP A 78 2.34 -7.57 5.48
CA TRP A 78 1.93 -7.64 6.88
C TRP A 78 2.03 -9.05 7.45
N CYS A 79 1.67 -10.07 6.67
CA CYS A 79 1.86 -11.46 7.05
C CYS A 79 3.34 -11.87 7.10
N MET A 80 4.15 -11.40 6.17
CA MET A 80 5.59 -11.63 6.19
C MET A 80 6.25 -11.04 7.44
N LYS A 81 5.80 -9.86 7.87
CA LYS A 81 6.34 -9.13 9.01
C LYS A 81 5.88 -9.69 10.36
N HIS A 82 4.62 -10.08 10.49
CA HIS A 82 3.98 -10.38 11.77
C HIS A 82 3.43 -11.82 11.89
N GLY A 83 3.69 -12.65 10.91
CA GLY A 83 3.25 -14.05 10.86
C GLY A 83 2.09 -14.27 9.89
N SER A 84 2.04 -15.48 9.33
CA SER A 84 1.08 -15.85 8.27
C SER A 84 -0.40 -15.77 8.70
N ASP A 85 -0.66 -15.80 10.00
CA ASP A 85 -2.01 -15.70 10.58
C ASP A 85 -2.42 -14.25 10.90
N PHE A 86 -1.56 -13.27 10.63
CA PHE A 86 -1.74 -11.89 11.09
C PHE A 86 -3.04 -11.25 10.61
N ILE A 87 -3.41 -11.43 9.36
CA ILE A 87 -4.67 -10.87 8.84
C ILE A 87 -5.88 -11.50 9.53
N GLY A 88 -5.85 -12.80 9.80
CA GLY A 88 -6.89 -13.46 10.58
C GLY A 88 -6.97 -12.92 12.01
N ARG A 89 -5.82 -12.67 12.66
CA ARG A 89 -5.76 -12.05 13.99
C ARG A 89 -6.30 -10.63 13.95
N LEU A 90 -5.94 -9.85 12.96
CA LEU A 90 -6.42 -8.49 12.78
C LEU A 90 -7.96 -8.43 12.78
N TRP A 91 -8.61 -9.35 12.07
CA TRP A 91 -10.06 -9.48 12.08
C TRP A 91 -10.62 -9.94 13.41
N ARG A 92 -10.09 -11.02 14.00
CA ARG A 92 -10.61 -11.59 15.26
C ARG A 92 -10.43 -10.67 16.46
N GLU A 93 -9.35 -9.90 16.49
CA GLU A 93 -8.98 -9.10 17.65
C GLU A 93 -9.28 -7.61 17.49
N SER A 94 -9.90 -7.22 16.36
CA SER A 94 -10.35 -5.85 16.15
C SER A 94 -11.41 -5.43 17.16
N LYS A 95 -11.44 -4.15 17.50
CA LYS A 95 -12.37 -3.58 18.48
C LYS A 95 -13.00 -2.32 17.92
N LYS A 96 -14.31 -2.13 18.15
CA LYS A 96 -14.94 -0.84 17.83
C LYS A 96 -14.36 0.26 18.73
N PRO A 97 -14.03 1.44 18.22
CA PRO A 97 -14.26 1.94 16.85
C PRO A 97 -13.01 1.87 15.94
N GLU A 98 -12.11 0.91 16.14
CA GLU A 98 -10.85 0.80 15.38
C GLU A 98 -11.09 0.65 13.86
N ASP A 99 -10.20 1.25 13.08
CA ASP A 99 -9.96 0.86 11.70
C ASP A 99 -8.84 -0.19 11.60
N PRO A 100 -8.58 -0.78 10.42
CA PRO A 100 -7.51 -1.77 10.27
C PRO A 100 -6.12 -1.25 10.64
N VAL A 101 -5.83 0.03 10.44
CA VAL A 101 -4.54 0.64 10.80
C VAL A 101 -4.42 0.81 12.32
N GLU A 102 -5.50 1.22 12.98
CA GLU A 102 -5.53 1.33 14.44
C GLU A 102 -5.39 -0.02 15.12
N ALA A 103 -6.11 -1.03 14.62
CA ALA A 103 -5.99 -2.40 15.10
C ALA A 103 -4.56 -2.95 14.87
N TYR A 104 -3.97 -2.71 13.71
CA TYR A 104 -2.59 -3.08 13.40
C TYR A 104 -1.60 -2.48 14.41
N LYS A 105 -1.69 -1.17 14.64
CA LYS A 105 -0.81 -0.47 15.60
C LYS A 105 -0.96 -1.04 17.00
N ARG A 106 -2.18 -1.25 17.46
CA ARG A 106 -2.43 -1.80 18.78
C ARG A 106 -1.89 -3.22 18.96
N LEU A 107 -2.16 -4.10 18.00
CA LEU A 107 -1.73 -5.50 18.06
C LEU A 107 -0.20 -5.64 18.07
N ASN A 108 0.48 -4.77 17.36
CA ASN A 108 1.95 -4.78 17.26
C ASN A 108 2.62 -3.78 18.21
N LYS A 109 1.85 -3.07 19.04
CA LYS A 109 2.35 -2.07 20.01
C LYS A 109 3.16 -0.96 19.36
N LEU A 110 2.71 -0.50 18.19
CA LEU A 110 3.37 0.54 17.42
C LEU A 110 2.71 1.91 17.66
N ASP A 111 3.52 2.92 17.71
CA ASP A 111 3.04 4.28 17.55
C ASP A 111 2.86 4.63 16.06
N GLN A 112 2.40 5.85 15.78
CA GLN A 112 2.17 6.30 14.41
C GLN A 112 3.46 6.37 13.59
N ALA A 113 4.58 6.73 14.19
CA ALA A 113 5.85 6.85 13.49
C ALA A 113 6.39 5.48 13.08
N ALA A 114 6.40 4.53 14.02
CA ALA A 114 6.82 3.16 13.78
C ALA A 114 5.92 2.47 12.73
N PHE A 115 4.60 2.69 12.76
CA PHE A 115 3.71 2.19 11.73
C PHE A 115 4.07 2.77 10.34
N CYS A 116 4.32 4.08 10.25
CA CYS A 116 4.72 4.70 8.98
C CYS A 116 6.04 4.14 8.45
N ASP A 117 6.98 3.82 9.33
CA ASP A 117 8.27 3.23 8.94
C ASP A 117 8.09 1.79 8.44
N GLU A 118 7.26 0.98 9.11
CA GLU A 118 6.92 -0.37 8.62
C GLU A 118 6.14 -0.31 7.31
N GLN A 119 5.19 0.60 7.18
CA GLN A 119 4.43 0.77 5.94
C GLN A 119 5.34 1.17 4.77
N MET A 120 6.33 2.04 5.03
CA MET A 120 7.34 2.42 4.03
C MET A 120 8.22 1.24 3.63
N GLU A 121 8.63 0.38 4.57
CA GLU A 121 9.32 -0.86 4.27
C GLU A 121 8.47 -1.75 3.35
N GLY A 122 7.18 -1.90 3.61
CA GLY A 122 6.26 -2.66 2.77
C GLY A 122 6.21 -2.12 1.34
N TYR A 123 6.12 -0.81 1.18
CA TYR A 123 6.08 -0.19 -0.15
C TYR A 123 7.42 -0.27 -0.90
N MET A 124 8.54 -0.17 -0.18
CA MET A 124 9.86 -0.44 -0.74
C MET A 124 9.94 -1.85 -1.31
N ARG A 125 9.46 -2.83 -0.55
CA ARG A 125 9.42 -4.24 -0.99
C ARG A 125 8.45 -4.45 -2.15
N MET A 126 7.31 -3.79 -2.16
CA MET A 126 6.38 -3.84 -3.31
C MET A 126 6.98 -3.23 -4.58
N ALA A 127 7.77 -2.18 -4.47
CA ALA A 127 8.42 -1.57 -5.63
C ALA A 127 9.36 -2.55 -6.37
N THR A 128 9.96 -3.48 -5.63
CA THR A 128 10.84 -4.55 -6.15
C THR A 128 10.20 -5.94 -6.09
N TRP A 129 8.95 -6.04 -5.63
CA TRP A 129 8.22 -7.29 -5.39
C TRP A 129 8.95 -8.26 -4.44
N ASP A 130 9.79 -7.73 -3.54
CA ASP A 130 10.51 -8.52 -2.54
C ASP A 130 9.61 -8.86 -1.34
N ILE A 131 8.55 -9.59 -1.59
CA ILE A 131 7.57 -10.02 -0.58
C ILE A 131 7.38 -11.53 -0.69
N ASP A 132 7.44 -12.22 0.46
CA ASP A 132 7.23 -13.66 0.53
C ASP A 132 5.84 -14.04 -0.02
N GLY A 133 5.80 -15.11 -0.81
CA GLY A 133 4.56 -15.58 -1.43
C GLY A 133 4.18 -14.89 -2.74
N VAL A 134 4.81 -13.76 -3.09
CA VAL A 134 4.57 -13.07 -4.38
C VAL A 134 5.84 -12.91 -5.20
N ARG A 135 7.02 -12.91 -4.58
CA ARG A 135 8.33 -12.63 -5.22
C ARG A 135 8.55 -13.44 -6.50
N ASP A 136 8.39 -14.74 -6.44
CA ASP A 136 8.70 -15.62 -7.59
C ASP A 136 7.78 -15.38 -8.78
N GLN A 137 6.54 -14.98 -8.53
CA GLN A 137 5.56 -14.68 -9.57
C GLN A 137 5.68 -13.27 -10.09
N ALA A 138 6.16 -12.32 -9.27
CA ALA A 138 6.14 -10.89 -9.54
C ALA A 138 7.49 -10.30 -9.96
N LYS A 139 8.61 -10.97 -9.75
CA LYS A 139 9.95 -10.43 -10.06
C LYS A 139 10.11 -9.90 -11.50
N HIS A 140 9.42 -10.49 -12.46
CA HIS A 140 9.43 -10.03 -13.84
C HIS A 140 8.59 -8.76 -14.08
N ARG A 141 7.88 -8.29 -13.04
CA ARG A 141 7.07 -7.07 -13.05
C ARG A 141 7.77 -5.87 -12.40
N ILE A 142 9.03 -6.05 -11.95
CA ILE A 142 9.82 -4.95 -11.39
C ILE A 142 9.92 -3.80 -12.39
N GLY A 143 9.66 -2.59 -11.93
CA GLY A 143 9.69 -1.39 -12.76
C GLY A 143 8.42 -1.09 -13.56
N GLN A 144 7.38 -1.90 -13.44
CA GLN A 144 6.10 -1.68 -14.12
C GLN A 144 5.14 -0.76 -13.35
N HIS A 145 5.47 -0.34 -12.14
CA HIS A 145 4.68 0.69 -11.45
C HIS A 145 4.63 1.95 -12.31
N VAL A 146 3.42 2.37 -12.62
CA VAL A 146 3.20 3.61 -13.34
C VAL A 146 3.30 4.74 -12.35
N SER A 147 4.40 5.49 -12.38
CA SER A 147 4.49 6.73 -11.62
C SER A 147 3.51 7.73 -12.22
N HIS A 148 2.41 7.96 -11.55
CA HIS A 148 1.48 9.04 -11.89
C HIS A 148 1.96 10.39 -11.37
N LEU A 149 3.22 10.50 -10.95
CA LEU A 149 3.81 11.77 -10.63
C LEU A 149 3.98 12.58 -11.91
N HIS A 150 2.93 13.29 -12.26
CA HIS A 150 3.04 14.40 -13.18
C HIS A 150 3.82 15.50 -12.47
N LEU A 151 5.13 15.51 -12.71
CA LEU A 151 6.00 16.54 -12.20
C LEU A 151 5.96 17.72 -13.18
N ALA A 152 5.38 18.82 -12.74
CA ALA A 152 5.44 20.10 -13.44
C ALA A 152 6.65 20.90 -12.96
N ALA A 153 7.44 21.45 -13.86
CA ALA A 153 8.52 22.35 -13.50
C ALA A 153 7.94 23.64 -12.91
N SER A 154 8.33 23.98 -11.69
CA SER A 154 7.98 25.26 -11.10
C SER A 154 8.87 26.39 -11.59
N LYS A 155 8.43 27.62 -11.38
CA LYS A 155 9.22 28.83 -11.71
C LYS A 155 10.52 28.95 -10.89
N GLU A 156 10.61 28.22 -9.77
CA GLU A 156 11.76 28.23 -8.86
C GLU A 156 12.79 27.13 -9.17
N GLY A 157 12.64 26.43 -10.29
CA GLY A 157 13.55 25.33 -10.66
C GLY A 157 13.33 24.04 -9.86
N THR A 158 12.22 23.92 -9.18
CA THR A 158 11.76 22.70 -8.51
C THR A 158 10.72 21.98 -9.34
N TRP A 159 10.42 20.75 -8.96
CA TRP A 159 9.35 19.94 -9.57
C TRP A 159 8.20 19.85 -8.58
N GLU A 160 7.00 20.11 -9.03
CA GLU A 160 5.79 20.02 -8.23
C GLU A 160 4.96 18.83 -8.68
N VAL A 161 4.42 18.08 -7.72
CA VAL A 161 3.48 17.01 -7.99
C VAL A 161 2.09 17.61 -8.17
N ASP A 162 1.40 17.23 -9.25
CA ASP A 162 0.00 17.59 -9.42
C ASP A 162 -0.81 17.10 -8.21
N SER A 163 -1.68 17.96 -7.70
CA SER A 163 -2.49 17.68 -6.51
C SER A 163 -3.35 16.42 -6.65
N ALA A 164 -3.79 16.10 -7.87
CA ALA A 164 -4.57 14.88 -8.15
C ALA A 164 -3.77 13.58 -7.95
N TYR A 165 -2.43 13.66 -7.97
CA TYR A 165 -1.54 12.52 -7.86
C TYR A 165 -0.65 12.56 -6.61
N CYS A 166 -0.88 13.52 -5.72
CA CYS A 166 -0.20 13.53 -4.44
C CYS A 166 -0.55 12.29 -3.62
N PRO A 167 0.44 11.61 -3.01
CA PRO A 167 0.15 10.50 -2.13
C PRO A 167 -0.81 10.91 -1.01
N GLN A 168 -1.91 10.16 -0.89
CA GLN A 168 -2.84 10.28 0.22
C GLN A 168 -2.29 9.57 1.47
N ASN A 169 -3.03 9.56 2.56
CA ASN A 169 -2.62 8.88 3.79
C ASN A 169 -2.29 7.41 3.51
N TYR A 170 -1.07 7.00 3.81
CA TYR A 170 -0.56 5.65 3.55
C TYR A 170 -0.54 5.25 2.08
N GLY A 171 -0.63 6.21 1.16
CA GLY A 171 -0.32 6.01 -0.25
C GLY A 171 1.17 6.23 -0.52
N TYR A 172 1.65 5.77 -1.66
CA TYR A 172 3.05 5.96 -2.04
C TYR A 172 3.19 6.31 -3.52
N SER A 173 4.33 6.84 -3.88
CA SER A 173 4.68 7.13 -5.27
C SER A 173 6.12 6.73 -5.53
N ILE A 174 6.39 6.26 -6.75
CA ILE A 174 7.72 5.88 -7.19
C ILE A 174 8.22 6.91 -8.19
N ILE A 175 9.39 7.47 -7.92
CA ILE A 175 10.07 8.41 -8.81
C ILE A 175 11.28 7.70 -9.42
N ASN A 176 11.25 7.51 -10.73
CA ASN A 176 12.39 6.94 -11.43
C ASN A 176 13.49 7.98 -11.58
N LEU A 177 14.67 7.68 -11.03
CA LEU A 177 15.86 8.50 -11.21
C LEU A 177 16.64 7.95 -12.40
N ASN A 178 16.53 8.60 -13.54
CA ASN A 178 17.26 8.23 -14.75
C ASN A 178 18.65 8.87 -14.71
N THR A 179 19.66 8.11 -14.30
CA THR A 179 21.06 8.53 -14.39
C THR A 179 21.65 8.07 -15.72
N THR A 180 22.30 8.98 -16.43
CA THR A 180 22.86 8.69 -17.77
C THR A 180 24.30 8.20 -17.75
N ALA A 181 24.99 8.32 -16.64
CA ALA A 181 26.38 7.93 -16.52
C ALA A 181 26.66 7.18 -15.19
N PRO A 182 27.51 6.13 -15.21
CA PRO A 182 27.98 5.50 -13.99
C PRO A 182 28.70 6.51 -13.07
N GLY A 183 28.46 6.39 -11.76
CA GLY A 183 29.04 7.29 -10.77
C GLY A 183 28.34 8.65 -10.61
N THR A 184 27.25 8.89 -11.29
CA THR A 184 26.44 10.10 -11.10
C THR A 184 25.84 10.13 -9.70
N ILE A 185 26.10 11.20 -8.96
CA ILE A 185 25.50 11.45 -7.66
C ILE A 185 24.22 12.27 -7.87
N VAL A 186 23.08 11.70 -7.51
CA VAL A 186 21.79 12.41 -7.49
C VAL A 186 21.50 12.86 -6.08
N LYS A 187 21.24 14.16 -5.92
CA LYS A 187 20.74 14.73 -4.66
C LYS A 187 19.28 15.09 -4.84
N ALA A 188 18.41 14.41 -4.11
CA ALA A 188 16.99 14.72 -4.07
C ALA A 188 16.68 15.59 -2.86
N TYR A 189 15.99 16.70 -3.11
CA TYR A 189 15.47 17.57 -2.06
C TYR A 189 13.96 17.44 -2.07
N PHE A 190 13.37 17.09 -0.94
CA PHE A 190 11.94 16.92 -0.82
C PHE A 190 11.35 17.97 0.14
N LYS A 191 10.26 18.58 -0.29
CA LYS A 191 9.46 19.48 0.53
C LYS A 191 8.00 19.02 0.48
N GLY A 192 7.47 18.56 1.61
CA GLY A 192 6.06 18.20 1.74
C GLY A 192 5.14 19.42 1.79
N ILE A 193 3.84 19.19 1.66
CA ILE A 193 2.82 20.22 1.77
C ILE A 193 2.80 20.77 3.21
N ALA A 194 2.65 22.09 3.34
CA ALA A 194 2.59 22.75 4.63
C ALA A 194 1.45 22.17 5.51
N GLY A 195 1.77 21.78 6.73
CA GLY A 195 0.83 21.19 7.69
C GLY A 195 0.68 19.67 7.59
N ALA A 196 1.08 19.03 6.50
CA ALA A 196 1.11 17.57 6.41
C ALA A 196 2.34 17.02 7.15
N LYS A 197 2.17 15.84 7.77
CA LYS A 197 3.21 15.18 8.57
C LYS A 197 3.42 13.74 8.11
N GLY A 198 4.56 13.16 8.48
CA GLY A 198 4.80 11.74 8.32
C GLY A 198 5.28 11.30 6.95
N TYR A 199 5.71 12.22 6.08
CA TYR A 199 6.36 11.85 4.82
C TYR A 199 7.62 11.01 5.07
N ARG A 200 7.81 10.03 4.20
CA ARG A 200 8.99 9.18 4.14
C ARG A 200 9.50 9.14 2.71
N ALA A 201 10.81 9.05 2.55
CA ALA A 201 11.43 8.82 1.25
C ALA A 201 12.57 7.82 1.42
N ILE A 202 12.72 6.91 0.47
CA ILE A 202 13.77 5.91 0.45
C ILE A 202 14.31 5.78 -0.97
N ASN A 203 15.60 5.56 -1.09
CA ASN A 203 16.22 5.20 -2.36
C ASN A 203 16.24 3.68 -2.51
N ILE A 204 15.81 3.21 -3.68
CA ILE A 204 15.78 1.78 -4.01
C ILE A 204 16.72 1.57 -5.19
N ASP A 205 17.70 0.71 -5.02
CA ASP A 205 18.52 0.21 -6.12
C ASP A 205 17.78 -0.94 -6.80
N LYS A 206 17.53 -0.80 -8.11
CA LYS A 206 16.86 -1.83 -8.92
C LYS A 206 17.73 -3.04 -9.22
N ALA A 207 19.01 -2.96 -8.91
CA ALA A 207 19.95 -4.06 -9.15
C ALA A 207 19.84 -5.20 -8.10
N GLY A 208 19.01 -5.04 -7.10
CA GLY A 208 18.68 -6.07 -6.08
C GLY A 208 19.45 -5.91 -4.81
#